data_7fedb61d9ddbfcb7cea9c65c0a9f1b23
#
_entry.id   7fedb61d9ddbfcb7cea9c65c0a9f1b23
#
_cell.length_a   1.000
_cell.length_b   1.000
_cell.length_c   1.000
_cell.angle_alpha   90.00
_cell.angle_beta   90.00
_cell.angle_gamma   90.00
#
_symmetry.space_group_name_H-M   'P 1'
#
loop_
_entity.id
_entity.type
_entity.pdbx_description
1 polymer ?
#
loop_
_entity_poly.entity_id
_entity_poly.type
_entity_poly.pdbx_seq_one_letter_code
_entity_poly.pdbx_strand_id
1 'polypeptide(L)'
;PELTADSEEIVNEQKELAKILEMTITYEIDQVSWKLTSKEYGDWISNVKGKWKFSEDKVREYVEDIASRYDTYGVPRNFRTHNGDVITLANTWYGWMIDVDGETEELMKLLEAGESTTHTPPFDCYAAVYHDGGDDIGDSYIECDFGQQHVYAYVDGNLVWDSDCVTGSLANNGKYRTPEGVYTILYKKTP
;
A
#
# COMPACT_ATOMS: atom_id res chain seq x y z
N PRO A 1 31.03 -40.50 -9.08
CA PRO A 1 30.47 -40.43 -10.42
C PRO A 1 30.50 -38.96 -10.86
N GLU A 2 31.03 -38.72 -12.06
CA GLU A 2 30.97 -37.39 -12.68
C GLU A 2 29.49 -37.13 -13.10
N LEU A 3 28.93 -35.98 -12.70
CA LEU A 3 27.61 -35.50 -13.15
C LEU A 3 27.75 -35.11 -14.63
N THR A 4 26.97 -35.74 -15.49
CA THR A 4 26.87 -35.36 -16.91
C THR A 4 25.57 -34.58 -17.13
N ALA A 5 25.50 -33.81 -18.21
CA ALA A 5 24.29 -32.97 -18.53
C ALA A 5 22.98 -33.80 -18.62
N ASP A 6 23.08 -35.11 -18.84
CA ASP A 6 21.96 -36.05 -18.92
C ASP A 6 21.70 -36.80 -17.60
N SER A 7 22.40 -36.47 -16.52
CA SER A 7 22.10 -37.08 -15.23
C SER A 7 20.70 -36.66 -14.73
N GLU A 8 19.94 -37.61 -14.21
CA GLU A 8 18.58 -37.41 -13.76
C GLU A 8 18.45 -36.24 -12.77
N GLU A 9 19.48 -36.03 -11.97
CA GLU A 9 19.55 -34.94 -10.99
C GLU A 9 19.59 -33.55 -11.67
N ILE A 10 20.41 -33.36 -12.71
CA ILE A 10 20.51 -32.11 -13.48
C ILE A 10 19.21 -31.86 -14.27
N VAL A 11 18.65 -32.90 -14.86
CA VAL A 11 17.37 -32.78 -15.59
C VAL A 11 16.24 -32.35 -14.68
N ASN A 12 16.19 -32.85 -13.44
CA ASN A 12 15.18 -32.46 -12.46
C ASN A 12 15.38 -31.01 -11.97
N GLU A 13 16.62 -30.61 -11.68
CA GLU A 13 16.94 -29.21 -11.32
C GLU A 13 16.53 -28.22 -12.43
N GLN A 14 16.77 -28.57 -13.70
CA GLN A 14 16.35 -27.74 -14.85
C GLN A 14 14.85 -27.64 -14.98
N LYS A 15 14.11 -28.72 -14.73
CA LYS A 15 12.64 -28.70 -14.75
C LYS A 15 12.07 -27.85 -13.62
N GLU A 16 12.64 -27.92 -12.43
CA GLU A 16 12.26 -27.08 -11.29
C GLU A 16 12.50 -25.59 -11.60
N LEU A 17 13.69 -25.25 -12.13
CA LEU A 17 13.98 -23.88 -12.53
C LEU A 17 13.02 -23.38 -13.60
N ALA A 18 12.73 -24.20 -14.63
CA ALA A 18 11.79 -23.83 -15.67
C ALA A 18 10.39 -23.52 -15.11
N LYS A 19 9.90 -24.36 -14.17
CA LYS A 19 8.65 -24.12 -13.49
C LYS A 19 8.66 -22.80 -12.70
N ILE A 20 9.73 -22.52 -11.96
CA ILE A 20 9.88 -21.28 -11.23
C ILE A 20 9.85 -20.08 -12.19
N LEU A 21 10.57 -20.14 -13.31
CA LEU A 21 10.65 -19.04 -14.26
C LEU A 21 9.35 -18.77 -15.06
N GLU A 22 8.42 -19.71 -15.09
CA GLU A 22 7.08 -19.55 -15.67
C GLU A 22 6.06 -18.90 -14.71
N MET A 23 6.40 -18.79 -13.42
CA MET A 23 5.51 -18.24 -12.41
C MET A 23 5.26 -16.75 -12.63
N THR A 24 4.04 -16.32 -12.31
CA THR A 24 3.63 -14.92 -12.30
C THR A 24 2.88 -14.61 -11.02
N ILE A 25 3.31 -13.58 -10.30
CA ILE A 25 2.57 -13.02 -9.16
C ILE A 25 1.89 -11.75 -9.66
N THR A 26 0.56 -11.74 -9.65
CA THR A 26 -0.23 -10.55 -10.01
C THR A 26 -0.55 -9.78 -8.75
N TYR A 27 0.04 -8.61 -8.61
CA TYR A 27 -0.27 -7.68 -7.53
C TYR A 27 -1.55 -6.92 -7.81
N GLU A 28 -2.34 -6.69 -6.77
CA GLU A 28 -3.56 -5.88 -6.83
C GLU A 28 -3.67 -4.97 -5.60
N ILE A 29 -3.85 -3.68 -5.85
CA ILE A 29 -4.22 -2.67 -4.85
C ILE A 29 -5.42 -1.92 -5.39
N ASP A 30 -6.61 -2.17 -4.84
CA ASP A 30 -7.88 -1.61 -5.31
C ASP A 30 -8.05 -1.84 -6.83
N GLN A 31 -8.02 -0.79 -7.65
CA GLN A 31 -8.18 -0.89 -9.11
C GLN A 31 -6.85 -0.96 -9.87
N VAL A 32 -5.73 -0.89 -9.18
CA VAL A 32 -4.39 -0.96 -9.78
C VAL A 32 -3.84 -2.37 -9.71
N SER A 33 -3.31 -2.87 -10.82
CA SER A 33 -2.65 -4.16 -10.85
C SER A 33 -1.39 -4.14 -11.70
N TRP A 34 -0.41 -4.96 -11.32
CA TRP A 34 0.80 -5.20 -12.08
C TRP A 34 1.29 -6.64 -11.90
N LYS A 35 2.26 -7.05 -12.68
CA LYS A 35 2.77 -8.43 -12.65
C LYS A 35 4.26 -8.44 -12.31
N LEU A 36 4.60 -9.28 -11.37
CA LEU A 36 5.97 -9.70 -11.10
C LEU A 36 6.21 -11.03 -11.86
N THR A 37 7.18 -11.02 -12.74
CA THR A 37 7.51 -12.15 -13.62
C THR A 37 9.00 -12.48 -13.52
N SER A 38 9.44 -13.54 -14.19
CA SER A 38 10.86 -13.89 -14.22
C SER A 38 11.78 -12.84 -14.85
N LYS A 39 11.22 -11.82 -15.49
CA LYS A 39 12.02 -10.67 -15.97
C LYS A 39 12.57 -9.86 -14.81
N GLU A 40 11.81 -9.76 -13.72
CA GLU A 40 12.18 -9.05 -12.50
C GLU A 40 12.92 -9.97 -11.53
N TYR A 41 12.36 -11.16 -11.22
CA TYR A 41 12.91 -12.04 -10.19
C TYR A 41 13.93 -13.08 -10.70
N GLY A 42 14.15 -13.20 -12.01
CA GLY A 42 15.00 -14.25 -12.58
C GLY A 42 16.46 -14.19 -12.10
N ASP A 43 16.99 -13.02 -11.81
CA ASP A 43 18.33 -12.83 -11.26
C ASP A 43 18.39 -12.85 -9.72
N TRP A 44 17.24 -13.05 -9.05
CA TRP A 44 17.17 -13.24 -7.59
C TRP A 44 17.42 -14.68 -7.18
N ILE A 45 17.45 -15.60 -8.17
CA ILE A 45 17.51 -17.04 -7.95
C ILE A 45 18.97 -17.51 -8.01
N SER A 46 19.34 -18.37 -7.08
CA SER A 46 20.63 -19.06 -7.07
C SER A 46 20.48 -20.52 -6.72
N ASN A 47 21.34 -21.40 -7.29
CA ASN A 47 21.40 -22.78 -6.87
C ASN A 47 22.34 -22.92 -5.67
N VAL A 48 21.79 -23.36 -4.56
CA VAL A 48 22.55 -23.62 -3.33
C VAL A 48 22.46 -25.10 -3.00
N LYS A 49 23.52 -25.84 -3.28
CA LYS A 49 23.62 -27.30 -3.02
C LYS A 49 22.47 -28.10 -3.64
N GLY A 50 22.16 -27.84 -4.90
CA GLY A 50 21.11 -28.54 -5.65
C GLY A 50 19.70 -28.06 -5.37
N LYS A 51 19.52 -26.92 -4.67
CA LYS A 51 18.22 -26.31 -4.42
C LYS A 51 18.21 -24.87 -4.90
N TRP A 52 17.14 -24.49 -5.58
CA TRP A 52 16.90 -23.12 -5.99
C TRP A 52 16.44 -22.27 -4.80
N LYS A 53 17.08 -21.13 -4.59
CA LYS A 53 16.75 -20.19 -3.51
C LYS A 53 16.67 -18.78 -4.03
N PHE A 54 15.73 -18.01 -3.50
CA PHE A 54 15.62 -16.59 -3.73
C PHE A 54 16.50 -15.80 -2.74
N SER A 55 17.00 -14.65 -3.20
CA SER A 55 17.73 -13.70 -2.36
C SER A 55 16.72 -12.80 -1.64
N GLU A 56 16.67 -12.89 -0.32
CA GLU A 56 15.81 -12.03 0.51
C GLU A 56 16.14 -10.56 0.34
N ASP A 57 17.43 -10.19 0.20
CA ASP A 57 17.85 -8.81 -0.02
C ASP A 57 17.25 -8.24 -1.31
N LYS A 58 17.25 -9.02 -2.41
CA LYS A 58 16.67 -8.58 -3.69
C LYS A 58 15.14 -8.52 -3.67
N VAL A 59 14.51 -9.44 -2.93
CA VAL A 59 13.07 -9.40 -2.69
C VAL A 59 12.72 -8.13 -1.94
N ARG A 60 13.46 -7.81 -0.87
CA ARG A 60 13.27 -6.56 -0.11
C ARG A 60 13.48 -5.31 -0.97
N GLU A 61 14.54 -5.25 -1.77
CA GLU A 61 14.78 -4.14 -2.70
C GLU A 61 13.59 -3.93 -3.65
N TYR A 62 13.01 -5.00 -4.16
CA TYR A 62 11.80 -4.91 -4.99
C TYR A 62 10.59 -4.41 -4.20
N VAL A 63 10.39 -4.88 -2.97
CA VAL A 63 9.28 -4.43 -2.11
C VAL A 63 9.44 -2.95 -1.77
N GLU A 64 10.63 -2.47 -1.46
CA GLU A 64 10.93 -1.05 -1.24
C GLU A 64 10.66 -0.21 -2.50
N ASP A 65 10.98 -0.73 -3.69
CA ASP A 65 10.70 -0.06 -4.95
C ASP A 65 9.20 0.04 -5.23
N ILE A 66 8.41 -1.02 -5.01
CA ILE A 66 6.95 -0.94 -5.16
C ILE A 66 6.32 -0.03 -4.10
N ALA A 67 6.78 -0.05 -2.85
CA ALA A 67 6.35 0.88 -1.82
C ALA A 67 6.61 2.34 -2.25
N SER A 68 7.81 2.66 -2.74
CA SER A 68 8.13 4.00 -3.22
C SER A 68 7.26 4.49 -4.39
N ARG A 69 6.70 3.57 -5.18
CA ARG A 69 5.83 3.89 -6.33
C ARG A 69 4.36 3.97 -6.00
N TYR A 70 3.90 3.19 -5.02
CA TYR A 70 2.47 3.02 -4.74
C TYR A 70 2.04 3.60 -3.40
N ASP A 71 2.94 3.93 -2.49
CA ASP A 71 2.58 4.56 -1.23
C ASP A 71 2.07 5.98 -1.45
N THR A 72 0.94 6.28 -0.82
CA THR A 72 0.33 7.62 -0.81
C THR A 72 0.31 8.24 0.58
N TYR A 73 0.78 7.51 1.61
CA TYR A 73 0.83 8.01 2.98
C TYR A 73 1.69 9.27 3.10
N GLY A 74 1.16 10.30 3.73
CA GLY A 74 1.85 11.57 3.94
C GLY A 74 1.88 12.50 2.72
N VAL A 75 1.43 12.05 1.55
CA VAL A 75 1.38 12.88 0.33
C VAL A 75 0.38 14.02 0.53
N PRO A 76 0.71 15.29 0.19
CA PRO A 76 -0.23 16.41 0.21
C PRO A 76 -1.44 16.16 -0.72
N ARG A 77 -2.64 16.49 -0.25
CA ARG A 77 -3.89 16.25 -0.97
C ARG A 77 -4.61 17.53 -1.31
N ASN A 78 -5.09 17.63 -2.54
CA ASN A 78 -6.01 18.69 -2.92
C ASN A 78 -7.42 18.22 -2.58
N PHE A 79 -8.07 18.96 -1.69
CA PHE A 79 -9.40 18.66 -1.20
C PHE A 79 -10.38 19.76 -1.58
N ARG A 80 -11.53 19.36 -2.14
CA ARG A 80 -12.64 20.28 -2.41
C ARG A 80 -13.55 20.34 -1.20
N THR A 81 -13.58 21.50 -0.55
CA THR A 81 -14.39 21.74 0.65
C THR A 81 -15.88 21.77 0.35
N HIS A 82 -16.69 21.70 1.41
CA HIS A 82 -18.16 21.90 1.33
C HIS A 82 -18.55 23.15 0.53
N ASN A 83 -17.81 24.24 0.67
CA ASN A 83 -18.08 25.50 -0.02
C ASN A 83 -17.61 25.51 -1.49
N GLY A 84 -16.98 24.45 -1.96
CA GLY A 84 -16.45 24.31 -3.32
C GLY A 84 -15.04 24.84 -3.54
N ASP A 85 -14.40 25.40 -2.50
CA ASP A 85 -13.01 25.81 -2.55
C ASP A 85 -12.06 24.60 -2.62
N VAL A 86 -10.96 24.73 -3.33
CA VAL A 86 -9.92 23.69 -3.36
C VAL A 86 -8.77 24.13 -2.46
N ILE A 87 -8.49 23.34 -1.44
CA ILE A 87 -7.40 23.58 -0.50
C ILE A 87 -6.39 22.43 -0.60
N THR A 88 -5.11 22.69 -0.24
CA THR A 88 -4.09 21.66 -0.13
C THR A 88 -3.90 21.30 1.34
N LEU A 89 -4.17 20.04 1.67
CA LEU A 89 -3.94 19.46 2.99
C LEU A 89 -2.54 18.85 3.01
N ALA A 90 -1.59 19.53 3.64
CA ALA A 90 -0.17 19.14 3.64
C ALA A 90 0.21 18.19 4.78
N ASN A 91 -0.50 18.25 5.92
CA ASN A 91 -0.22 17.39 7.08
C ASN A 91 -1.17 16.20 7.06
N THR A 92 -0.77 15.14 6.37
CA THR A 92 -1.62 13.97 6.19
C THR A 92 -1.04 12.77 6.94
N TRP A 93 -1.81 12.26 7.91
CA TRP A 93 -1.57 10.97 8.58
C TRP A 93 -2.51 9.94 7.97
N TYR A 94 -2.53 9.89 6.64
CA TYR A 94 -3.49 9.17 5.84
C TYR A 94 -2.86 8.74 4.52
N GLY A 95 -3.36 7.66 3.96
CA GLY A 95 -2.88 7.11 2.69
C GLY A 95 -2.57 5.63 2.79
N TRP A 96 -2.19 5.04 1.69
CA TRP A 96 -1.70 3.69 1.59
C TRP A 96 -0.21 3.67 1.95
N MET A 97 0.19 2.71 2.76
CA MET A 97 1.58 2.46 3.11
C MET A 97 1.79 0.96 3.21
N ILE A 98 2.59 0.41 2.32
CA ILE A 98 2.92 -1.03 2.29
C ILE A 98 3.75 -1.37 3.54
N ASP A 99 3.37 -2.43 4.24
CA ASP A 99 4.22 -3.07 5.25
C ASP A 99 5.37 -3.80 4.56
N VAL A 100 6.51 -3.12 4.43
CA VAL A 100 7.68 -3.63 3.72
C VAL A 100 8.21 -4.93 4.34
N ASP A 101 8.21 -5.04 5.65
CA ASP A 101 8.71 -6.25 6.34
C ASP A 101 7.75 -7.42 6.11
N GLY A 102 6.45 -7.19 6.34
CA GLY A 102 5.41 -8.20 6.12
C GLY A 102 5.34 -8.65 4.67
N GLU A 103 5.39 -7.71 3.72
CA GLU A 103 5.37 -8.04 2.29
C GLU A 103 6.62 -8.81 1.86
N THR A 104 7.81 -8.47 2.36
CA THR A 104 9.04 -9.21 2.06
C THR A 104 8.91 -10.67 2.49
N GLU A 105 8.37 -10.91 3.69
CA GLU A 105 8.15 -12.27 4.18
C GLU A 105 7.09 -13.03 3.36
N GLU A 106 5.99 -12.37 3.00
CA GLU A 106 4.93 -12.98 2.21
C GLU A 106 5.37 -13.28 0.78
N LEU A 107 6.05 -12.33 0.12
CA LEU A 107 6.57 -12.51 -1.22
C LEU A 107 7.59 -13.65 -1.29
N MET A 108 8.49 -13.77 -0.28
CA MET A 108 9.41 -14.91 -0.18
C MET A 108 8.66 -16.25 -0.15
N LYS A 109 7.59 -16.35 0.64
CA LYS A 109 6.76 -17.57 0.71
C LYS A 109 6.09 -17.89 -0.62
N LEU A 110 5.57 -16.87 -1.32
CA LEU A 110 4.93 -17.03 -2.63
C LEU A 110 5.93 -17.49 -3.70
N LEU A 111 7.12 -16.89 -3.73
CA LEU A 111 8.20 -17.28 -4.63
C LEU A 111 8.67 -18.71 -4.38
N GLU A 112 8.81 -19.12 -3.12
CA GLU A 112 9.21 -20.49 -2.71
C GLU A 112 8.12 -21.52 -3.02
N ALA A 113 6.84 -21.14 -2.99
CA ALA A 113 5.74 -22.03 -3.38
C ALA A 113 5.77 -22.38 -4.89
N GLY A 114 6.32 -21.50 -5.72
CA GLY A 114 6.52 -21.75 -7.16
C GLY A 114 5.22 -21.83 -7.94
N GLU A 115 4.16 -21.13 -7.51
CA GLU A 115 2.85 -21.12 -8.14
C GLU A 115 2.40 -19.71 -8.50
N SER A 116 1.81 -19.56 -9.70
CA SER A 116 1.24 -18.29 -10.11
C SER A 116 0.01 -17.97 -9.25
N THR A 117 -0.07 -16.73 -8.76
CA THR A 117 -1.14 -16.29 -7.89
C THR A 117 -1.44 -14.80 -8.04
N THR A 118 -2.59 -14.38 -7.52
CA THR A 118 -2.89 -12.97 -7.27
C THR A 118 -2.62 -12.66 -5.81
N HIS A 119 -2.02 -11.51 -5.54
CA HIS A 119 -1.56 -11.09 -4.24
C HIS A 119 -1.86 -9.62 -3.98
N THR A 120 -2.32 -9.32 -2.79
CA THR A 120 -2.45 -7.94 -2.28
C THR A 120 -1.46 -7.78 -1.15
N PRO A 121 -0.52 -6.83 -1.22
CA PRO A 121 0.48 -6.66 -0.17
C PRO A 121 -0.18 -6.26 1.14
N PRO A 122 0.36 -6.64 2.30
CA PRO A 122 -0.06 -6.09 3.58
C PRO A 122 0.26 -4.60 3.67
N PHE A 123 -0.54 -3.86 4.42
CA PHE A 123 -0.39 -2.42 4.59
C PHE A 123 -0.37 -2.03 6.07
N ASP A 124 0.52 -1.12 6.43
CA ASP A 124 0.54 -0.44 7.73
C ASP A 124 -0.58 0.61 7.83
N CYS A 125 -0.91 1.25 6.71
CA CYS A 125 -1.96 2.26 6.62
C CYS A 125 -2.79 2.08 5.35
N TYR A 126 -4.06 2.47 5.42
CA TYR A 126 -5.03 2.38 4.33
C TYR A 126 -5.69 3.74 4.08
N ALA A 127 -6.05 4.00 2.83
CA ALA A 127 -7.01 5.03 2.43
C ALA A 127 -8.35 4.41 2.01
N ALA A 128 -9.35 5.25 1.76
CA ALA A 128 -10.69 4.79 1.35
C ALA A 128 -10.69 4.19 -0.06
N VAL A 129 -9.91 4.77 -0.95
CA VAL A 129 -9.71 4.32 -2.34
C VAL A 129 -8.23 4.43 -2.69
N TYR A 130 -7.79 3.77 -3.74
CA TYR A 130 -6.43 3.93 -4.25
C TYR A 130 -6.45 4.87 -5.46
N HIS A 131 -5.75 6.00 -5.34
CA HIS A 131 -5.44 6.88 -6.45
C HIS A 131 -3.99 7.37 -6.35
N ASP A 132 -3.28 7.34 -7.45
CA ASP A 132 -1.95 7.91 -7.55
C ASP A 132 -2.02 9.43 -7.30
N GLY A 133 -1.03 9.95 -6.54
CA GLY A 133 -0.95 11.38 -6.23
C GLY A 133 -1.86 11.88 -5.10
N GLY A 134 -2.47 10.97 -4.31
CA GLY A 134 -3.15 11.31 -3.06
C GLY A 134 -4.59 11.80 -3.21
N ASP A 135 -5.28 11.48 -4.29
CA ASP A 135 -6.75 11.63 -4.42
C ASP A 135 -7.43 10.33 -3.94
N ASP A 136 -7.28 10.05 -2.64
CA ASP A 136 -7.62 8.76 -2.04
C ASP A 136 -8.60 8.86 -0.84
N ILE A 137 -9.17 10.05 -0.60
CA ILE A 137 -10.17 10.27 0.48
C ILE A 137 -11.50 9.57 0.16
N GLY A 138 -11.86 9.46 -1.13
CA GLY A 138 -13.13 8.90 -1.57
C GLY A 138 -14.32 9.81 -1.29
N ASP A 139 -15.53 9.26 -1.47
CA ASP A 139 -16.79 10.01 -1.41
C ASP A 139 -17.49 9.93 -0.04
N SER A 140 -16.92 9.21 0.92
CA SER A 140 -17.45 9.06 2.28
C SER A 140 -16.45 9.57 3.31
N TYR A 141 -16.69 10.75 3.86
CA TYR A 141 -15.77 11.43 4.77
C TYR A 141 -16.48 12.38 5.74
N ILE A 142 -15.75 12.84 6.72
CA ILE A 142 -16.17 13.92 7.63
C ILE A 142 -15.24 15.11 7.40
N GLU A 143 -15.81 16.25 7.01
CA GLU A 143 -15.13 17.53 6.90
C GLU A 143 -15.37 18.35 8.16
N CYS A 144 -14.31 18.89 8.76
CA CYS A 144 -14.41 19.85 9.86
C CYS A 144 -13.83 21.19 9.41
N ASP A 145 -14.70 22.16 9.14
CA ASP A 145 -14.30 23.52 8.78
C ASP A 145 -14.02 24.34 10.04
N PHE A 146 -12.74 24.60 10.27
CA PHE A 146 -12.29 25.35 11.44
C PHE A 146 -12.64 26.83 11.35
N GLY A 147 -12.77 27.38 10.15
CA GLY A 147 -13.17 28.77 9.92
C GLY A 147 -14.61 29.02 10.25
N GLN A 148 -15.47 28.09 9.86
CA GLN A 148 -16.91 28.17 10.12
C GLN A 148 -17.35 27.55 11.45
N GLN A 149 -16.45 26.80 12.10
CA GLN A 149 -16.77 26.01 13.29
C GLN A 149 -17.94 25.04 13.04
N HIS A 150 -17.87 24.34 11.89
CA HIS A 150 -18.93 23.45 11.43
C HIS A 150 -18.35 22.11 10.95
N VAL A 151 -19.13 21.04 11.10
CA VAL A 151 -18.79 19.68 10.67
C VAL A 151 -19.83 19.21 9.66
N TYR A 152 -19.36 18.60 8.58
CA TYR A 152 -20.16 17.99 7.53
C TYR A 152 -19.81 16.51 7.40
N ALA A 153 -20.81 15.65 7.31
CA ALA A 153 -20.61 14.21 7.05
C ALA A 153 -21.21 13.82 5.71
N TYR A 154 -20.38 13.21 4.89
CA TYR A 154 -20.74 12.72 3.56
C TYR A 154 -20.71 11.20 3.53
N VAL A 155 -21.68 10.61 2.83
CA VAL A 155 -21.72 9.18 2.48
C VAL A 155 -22.04 9.10 0.99
N ASP A 156 -21.20 8.42 0.24
CA ASP A 156 -21.32 8.27 -1.22
C ASP A 156 -21.56 9.61 -1.94
N GLY A 157 -20.79 10.63 -1.55
CA GLY A 157 -20.87 12.00 -2.10
C GLY A 157 -22.08 12.82 -1.63
N ASN A 158 -22.98 12.25 -0.81
CA ASN A 158 -24.16 12.96 -0.33
C ASN A 158 -23.95 13.46 1.10
N LEU A 159 -24.28 14.74 1.35
CA LEU A 159 -24.34 15.28 2.71
C LEU A 159 -25.47 14.59 3.48
N VAL A 160 -25.12 13.83 4.52
CA VAL A 160 -26.07 13.07 5.33
C VAL A 160 -26.30 13.68 6.70
N TRP A 161 -25.37 14.50 7.17
CA TRP A 161 -25.46 15.17 8.46
C TRP A 161 -24.52 16.36 8.52
N ASP A 162 -24.88 17.39 9.27
CA ASP A 162 -24.06 18.53 9.60
C ASP A 162 -24.40 19.10 10.98
N SER A 163 -23.48 19.81 11.60
CA SER A 163 -23.66 20.46 12.91
C SER A 163 -22.60 21.49 13.20
N ASP A 164 -22.94 22.48 14.00
CA ASP A 164 -21.95 23.35 14.62
C ASP A 164 -21.02 22.57 15.53
N CYS A 165 -19.78 22.99 15.59
CA CYS A 165 -18.75 22.43 16.48
C CYS A 165 -17.89 23.53 17.08
N VAL A 166 -17.08 23.15 18.05
CA VAL A 166 -16.05 24.04 18.64
C VAL A 166 -14.71 23.35 18.49
N THR A 167 -13.82 23.96 17.72
CA THR A 167 -12.44 23.49 17.58
C THR A 167 -11.51 24.11 18.61
N GLY A 168 -10.29 23.58 18.68
CA GLY A 168 -9.32 24.03 19.66
C GLY A 168 -8.92 25.51 19.49
N SER A 169 -8.65 26.16 20.60
CA SER A 169 -8.34 27.59 20.66
C SER A 169 -6.98 27.93 20.06
N LEU A 170 -6.91 29.03 19.31
CA LEU A 170 -5.66 29.62 18.83
C LEU A 170 -4.94 30.45 19.92
N ALA A 171 -5.52 30.66 21.11
CA ALA A 171 -4.88 31.33 22.22
C ALA A 171 -3.64 30.56 22.71
N ASN A 172 -2.77 31.25 23.47
CA ASN A 172 -1.54 30.69 23.99
C ASN A 172 -0.61 30.06 22.92
N ASN A 173 -0.36 30.79 21.83
CA ASN A 173 0.44 30.31 20.68
C ASN A 173 -0.10 29.02 20.04
N GLY A 174 -1.41 28.82 20.07
CA GLY A 174 -2.03 27.65 19.47
C GLY A 174 -1.80 26.34 20.22
N LYS A 175 -1.43 26.39 21.51
CA LYS A 175 -1.19 25.18 22.33
C LYS A 175 -2.34 24.17 22.30
N TYR A 176 -3.56 24.66 22.12
CA TYR A 176 -4.77 23.85 22.08
C TYR A 176 -5.45 23.86 20.71
N ARG A 177 -4.70 24.23 19.65
CA ARG A 177 -5.21 24.22 18.28
C ARG A 177 -5.54 22.79 17.85
N THR A 178 -6.70 22.58 17.25
CA THR A 178 -6.99 21.35 16.53
C THR A 178 -6.07 21.28 15.30
N PRO A 179 -5.25 20.22 15.14
CA PRO A 179 -4.36 20.13 14.00
C PRO A 179 -5.16 19.95 12.69
N GLU A 180 -4.73 20.67 11.66
CA GLU A 180 -5.23 20.49 10.29
C GLU A 180 -4.58 19.25 9.66
N GLY A 181 -5.30 18.54 8.80
CA GLY A 181 -4.78 17.39 8.09
C GLY A 181 -5.88 16.40 7.67
N VAL A 182 -5.45 15.25 7.18
CA VAL A 182 -6.31 14.12 6.86
C VAL A 182 -6.02 12.99 7.82
N TYR A 183 -7.06 12.38 8.36
CA TYR A 183 -6.97 11.37 9.41
C TYR A 183 -7.94 10.22 9.14
N THR A 184 -7.56 9.02 9.52
CA THR A 184 -8.46 7.86 9.53
C THR A 184 -9.28 7.83 10.82
N ILE A 185 -10.57 7.51 10.73
CA ILE A 185 -11.42 7.27 11.91
C ILE A 185 -11.00 5.93 12.53
N LEU A 186 -10.36 5.98 13.71
CA LEU A 186 -9.83 4.79 14.35
C LEU A 186 -10.91 3.89 14.98
N TYR A 187 -11.95 4.47 15.57
CA TYR A 187 -13.06 3.71 16.17
C TYR A 187 -14.31 4.55 16.38
N LYS A 188 -15.46 3.87 16.45
CA LYS A 188 -16.73 4.41 16.94
C LYS A 188 -16.91 4.07 18.41
N LYS A 189 -17.34 5.04 19.21
CA LYS A 189 -17.76 4.81 20.58
C LYS A 189 -19.20 5.27 20.77
N THR A 190 -20.06 4.35 21.19
CA THR A 190 -21.42 4.70 21.63
C THR A 190 -21.35 5.22 23.07
N PRO A 191 -22.04 6.32 23.43
CA PRO A 191 -22.09 6.89 24.76
C PRO A 191 -22.64 5.90 25.79
#